data_eda3702d392221d2cdf5ba27a92d4b4f
#
_entry.id   eda3702d392221d2cdf5ba27a92d4b4f
#
_cell.length_a   1.000
_cell.length_b   1.000
_cell.length_c   1.000
_cell.angle_alpha   90.00
_cell.angle_beta   90.00
_cell.angle_gamma   90.00
#
_symmetry.space_group_name_H-M   'P 1'
#
loop_
_entity.id
_entity.type
_entity.pdbx_description
1 polymer ?
#
loop_
_entity_poly.entity_id
_entity_poly.type
_entity_poly.pdbx_seq_one_letter_code
_entity_poly.pdbx_strand_id
1 'polypeptide(L)'
;MAKNLAPETVAAQAAGAIDEETGGIVPPLHLNTTFLRDPDNQYRKGYIYGRADNATVRQVEAVLTQLEGGAASLILASGMSAATTAFLALQRPAHVVAPPAVTAR
;
A
#
# COMPACT_ATOMS: atom_id res chain seq x y z
N MET A 1 8.04 -17.37 9.44
CA MET A 1 9.41 -16.83 9.52
C MET A 1 9.56 -15.81 8.40
N ALA A 2 9.64 -14.53 8.69
CA ALA A 2 10.01 -13.53 7.70
C ALA A 2 11.45 -13.84 7.25
N LYS A 3 11.61 -14.33 6.02
CA LYS A 3 12.92 -14.45 5.41
C LYS A 3 13.50 -13.05 5.31
N ASN A 4 14.69 -12.87 5.87
CA ASN A 4 15.45 -11.62 5.73
C ASN A 4 15.97 -11.58 4.27
N LEU A 5 15.09 -11.17 3.35
CA LEU A 5 15.40 -11.09 1.92
C LEU A 5 16.21 -9.82 1.65
N ALA A 6 17.15 -9.89 0.72
CA ALA A 6 17.85 -8.70 0.24
C ALA A 6 16.85 -7.73 -0.44
N PRO A 7 17.04 -6.41 -0.34
CA PRO A 7 16.12 -5.42 -0.93
C PRO A 7 15.82 -5.66 -2.42
N GLU A 8 16.82 -6.09 -3.18
CA GLU A 8 16.68 -6.40 -4.60
C GLU A 8 15.72 -7.59 -4.82
N THR A 9 15.77 -8.59 -3.92
CA THR A 9 14.86 -9.74 -3.95
C THR A 9 13.44 -9.34 -3.56
N VAL A 10 13.29 -8.50 -2.53
CA VAL A 10 12.00 -7.95 -2.12
C VAL A 10 11.33 -7.21 -3.28
N ALA A 11 12.08 -6.35 -3.98
CA ALA A 11 11.59 -5.60 -5.12
C ALA A 11 11.24 -6.51 -6.31
N ALA A 12 12.12 -7.47 -6.66
CA ALA A 12 11.93 -8.34 -7.82
C ALA A 12 10.84 -9.39 -7.65
N GLN A 13 10.60 -9.85 -6.42
CA GLN A 13 9.66 -10.94 -6.11
C GLN A 13 8.44 -10.49 -5.29
N ALA A 14 8.11 -9.21 -5.32
CA ALA A 14 6.97 -8.65 -4.59
C ALA A 14 6.93 -9.14 -3.11
N ALA A 15 8.05 -9.05 -2.40
CA ALA A 15 8.24 -9.55 -1.05
C ALA A 15 8.02 -11.08 -0.88
N GLY A 16 8.10 -11.83 -1.97
CA GLY A 16 7.88 -13.29 -2.01
C GLY A 16 6.40 -13.67 -2.01
N ALA A 17 5.53 -12.78 -2.47
CA ALA A 17 4.11 -13.08 -2.62
C ALA A 17 3.90 -14.14 -3.71
N ILE A 18 3.04 -15.09 -3.41
CA ILE A 18 2.63 -16.17 -4.31
C ILE A 18 1.11 -16.08 -4.45
N ASP A 19 0.62 -16.20 -5.67
CA ASP A 19 -0.81 -16.40 -5.92
C ASP A 19 -1.18 -17.85 -5.56
N GLU A 20 -1.86 -18.04 -4.45
CA GLU A 20 -2.20 -19.37 -3.96
C GLU A 20 -3.20 -20.12 -4.86
N GLU A 21 -4.00 -19.38 -5.64
CA GLU A 21 -4.98 -19.97 -6.53
C GLU A 21 -4.34 -20.62 -7.76
N THR A 22 -3.35 -19.94 -8.35
CA THR A 22 -2.70 -20.39 -9.59
C THR A 22 -1.29 -20.94 -9.39
N GLY A 23 -0.69 -20.70 -8.22
CA GLY A 23 0.73 -20.98 -7.95
C GLY A 23 1.68 -19.99 -8.63
N GLY A 24 1.18 -18.88 -9.13
CA GLY A 24 1.98 -17.83 -9.76
C GLY A 24 2.94 -17.19 -8.76
N ILE A 25 4.20 -16.98 -9.16
CA ILE A 25 5.24 -16.35 -8.32
C ILE A 25 5.20 -14.82 -8.35
N VAL A 26 4.19 -14.26 -9.01
CA VAL A 26 3.90 -12.81 -9.06
C VAL A 26 2.44 -12.63 -8.68
N PRO A 27 2.11 -11.70 -7.78
CA PRO A 27 0.72 -11.44 -7.40
C PRO A 27 -0.09 -10.94 -8.60
N PRO A 28 -1.38 -11.33 -8.72
CA PRO A 28 -2.24 -10.90 -9.81
C PRO A 28 -2.58 -9.41 -9.71
N LEU A 29 -2.87 -8.79 -10.85
CA LEU A 29 -3.42 -7.44 -10.91
C LEU A 29 -4.95 -7.50 -10.78
N HIS A 30 -5.48 -6.93 -9.71
CA HIS A 30 -6.92 -6.85 -9.46
C HIS A 30 -7.49 -5.57 -10.08
N LEU A 31 -8.21 -5.71 -11.21
CA LEU A 31 -8.80 -4.59 -11.96
C LEU A 31 -10.27 -4.32 -11.62
N ASN A 32 -10.83 -5.07 -10.69
CA ASN A 32 -12.22 -4.93 -10.27
C ASN A 32 -12.44 -3.65 -9.44
N THR A 33 -13.65 -3.08 -9.59
CA THR A 33 -14.07 -1.90 -8.83
C THR A 33 -14.92 -2.25 -7.61
N THR A 34 -15.66 -3.36 -7.67
CA THR A 34 -16.60 -3.80 -6.63
C THR A 34 -16.28 -5.23 -6.19
N PHE A 35 -16.68 -5.56 -4.98
CA PHE A 35 -16.45 -6.87 -4.39
C PHE A 35 -17.79 -7.48 -3.96
N LEU A 36 -17.89 -8.80 -4.05
CA LEU A 36 -19.09 -9.53 -3.65
C LEU A 36 -19.26 -9.48 -2.13
N ARG A 37 -20.47 -9.19 -1.70
CA ARG A 37 -20.88 -9.32 -0.29
C ARG A 37 -21.08 -10.78 0.07
N ASP A 38 -20.79 -11.09 1.31
CA ASP A 38 -21.24 -12.36 1.91
C ASP A 38 -22.78 -12.41 1.99
N PRO A 39 -23.40 -13.61 2.10
CA PRO A 39 -24.84 -13.75 2.12
C PRO A 39 -25.55 -12.95 3.22
N ASP A 40 -24.85 -12.60 4.29
CA ASP A 40 -25.34 -11.78 5.41
C ASP A 40 -25.02 -10.28 5.26
N ASN A 41 -24.71 -9.83 4.04
CA ASN A 41 -24.35 -8.45 3.69
C ASN A 41 -23.06 -7.92 4.34
N GLN A 42 -22.19 -8.78 4.85
CA GLN A 42 -20.88 -8.40 5.36
C GLN A 42 -19.80 -8.48 4.26
N TYR A 43 -18.62 -7.91 4.51
CA TYR A 43 -17.45 -7.98 3.65
C TYR A 43 -16.26 -8.58 4.44
N ARG A 44 -16.35 -9.86 4.78
CA ARG A 44 -15.33 -10.53 5.62
C ARG A 44 -13.96 -10.60 5.00
N LYS A 45 -13.87 -10.54 3.66
CA LYS A 45 -12.59 -10.44 2.94
C LYS A 45 -11.97 -9.05 3.06
N GLY A 46 -12.68 -8.06 3.61
CA GLY A 46 -12.17 -6.74 3.91
C GLY A 46 -12.16 -5.74 2.75
N TYR A 47 -12.59 -6.15 1.56
CA TYR A 47 -12.67 -5.25 0.40
C TYR A 47 -14.11 -4.87 0.12
N ILE A 48 -14.37 -3.59 -0.09
CA ILE A 48 -15.71 -3.05 -0.39
C ILE A 48 -15.75 -2.44 -1.79
N TYR A 49 -14.79 -1.58 -2.07
CA TYR A 49 -14.73 -0.85 -3.32
C TYR A 49 -13.28 -0.52 -3.70
N GLY A 50 -12.89 -0.84 -4.94
CA GLY A 50 -11.49 -0.82 -5.41
C GLY A 50 -10.80 0.55 -5.39
N ARG A 51 -11.56 1.67 -5.36
CA ARG A 51 -10.96 3.01 -5.23
C ARG A 51 -10.45 3.29 -3.82
N ALA A 52 -11.16 2.79 -2.81
CA ALA A 52 -10.78 2.98 -1.43
C ALA A 52 -9.71 1.99 -0.99
N ASP A 53 -9.77 0.77 -1.53
CA ASP A 53 -8.89 -0.31 -1.12
C ASP A 53 -8.89 -1.44 -2.16
N ASN A 54 -7.72 -1.91 -2.55
CA ASN A 54 -7.54 -2.94 -3.57
C ASN A 54 -6.36 -3.84 -3.21
N ALA A 55 -6.47 -5.13 -3.49
CA ALA A 55 -5.42 -6.09 -3.17
C ALA A 55 -4.08 -5.76 -3.85
N THR A 56 -4.10 -5.24 -5.08
CA THR A 56 -2.89 -4.78 -5.78
C THR A 56 -2.21 -3.61 -5.05
N VAL A 57 -3.00 -2.63 -4.58
CA VAL A 57 -2.48 -1.49 -3.81
C VAL A 57 -1.86 -1.97 -2.50
N ARG A 58 -2.57 -2.80 -1.73
CA ARG A 58 -2.04 -3.39 -0.49
C ARG A 58 -0.74 -4.16 -0.70
N GLN A 59 -0.62 -4.87 -1.84
CA GLN A 59 0.60 -5.60 -2.16
C GLN A 59 1.79 -4.66 -2.36
N VAL A 60 1.61 -3.55 -3.07
CA VAL A 60 2.67 -2.54 -3.27
C VAL A 60 3.02 -1.85 -1.95
N GLU A 61 2.03 -1.51 -1.14
CA GLU A 61 2.24 -0.95 0.22
C GLU A 61 3.05 -1.90 1.10
N ALA A 62 2.77 -3.20 1.05
CA ALA A 62 3.53 -4.21 1.79
C ALA A 62 5.00 -4.28 1.33
N VAL A 63 5.26 -4.25 0.01
CA VAL A 63 6.62 -4.22 -0.55
C VAL A 63 7.36 -2.98 -0.10
N LEU A 64 6.75 -1.79 -0.23
CA LEU A 64 7.36 -0.52 0.19
C LEU A 64 7.62 -0.49 1.69
N THR A 65 6.68 -0.97 2.50
CA THR A 65 6.87 -1.08 3.96
C THR A 65 8.10 -1.90 4.31
N GLN A 66 8.32 -3.01 3.61
CA GLN A 66 9.48 -3.86 3.84
C GLN A 66 10.78 -3.22 3.35
N LEU A 67 10.78 -2.57 2.17
CA LEU A 67 11.96 -1.91 1.61
C LEU A 67 12.42 -0.73 2.46
N GLU A 68 11.48 0.06 2.96
CA GLU A 68 11.76 1.25 3.78
C GLU A 68 11.93 0.93 5.28
N GLY A 69 11.71 -0.32 5.69
CA GLY A 69 11.74 -0.71 7.11
C GLY A 69 10.70 0.01 7.96
N GLY A 70 9.59 0.42 7.36
CA GLY A 70 8.50 1.15 8.01
C GLY A 70 7.54 0.23 8.78
N ALA A 71 6.68 0.83 9.58
CA ALA A 71 5.57 0.12 10.24
C ALA A 71 4.40 -0.11 9.28
N ALA A 72 4.17 0.83 8.36
CA ALA A 72 3.15 0.77 7.31
C ALA A 72 3.51 1.75 6.19
N SER A 73 2.95 1.54 5.01
CA SER A 73 3.02 2.46 3.87
C SER A 73 1.61 2.75 3.36
N LEU A 74 1.43 3.92 2.77
CA LEU A 74 0.18 4.33 2.16
C LEU A 74 0.48 4.92 0.78
N ILE A 75 -0.17 4.39 -0.25
CA ILE A 75 -0.05 4.88 -1.62
C ILE A 75 -1.16 5.88 -1.90
N LEU A 76 -0.79 7.02 -2.46
CA LEU A 76 -1.69 8.07 -2.88
C LEU A 76 -1.48 8.42 -4.36
N ALA A 77 -2.49 9.04 -4.96
CA ALA A 77 -2.51 9.33 -6.40
C ALA A 77 -1.47 10.38 -6.84
N SER A 78 -0.88 11.13 -5.91
CA SER A 78 0.15 12.14 -6.20
C SER A 78 1.03 12.42 -4.99
N GLY A 79 2.25 12.92 -5.22
CA GLY A 79 3.14 13.35 -4.15
C GLY A 79 2.55 14.49 -3.31
N MET A 80 1.76 15.38 -3.91
CA MET A 80 1.06 16.44 -3.17
C MET A 80 -0.01 15.87 -2.24
N SER A 81 -0.76 14.86 -2.68
CA SER A 81 -1.70 14.14 -1.80
C SER A 81 -0.98 13.46 -0.65
N ALA A 82 0.19 12.88 -0.90
CA ALA A 82 1.00 12.24 0.14
C ALA A 82 1.48 13.26 1.18
N ALA A 83 2.05 14.39 0.74
CA ALA A 83 2.48 15.47 1.64
C ALA A 83 1.30 16.03 2.46
N THR A 84 0.16 16.30 1.81
CA THR A 84 -1.05 16.80 2.48
C THR A 84 -1.54 15.82 3.54
N THR A 85 -1.58 14.53 3.22
CA THR A 85 -2.01 13.49 4.15
C THR A 85 -1.08 13.41 5.35
N ALA A 86 0.23 13.50 5.14
CA ALA A 86 1.21 13.52 6.23
C ALA A 86 0.98 14.71 7.18
N PHE A 87 0.75 15.92 6.65
CA PHE A 87 0.46 17.09 7.48
C PHE A 87 -0.89 16.99 8.20
N LEU A 88 -1.91 16.43 7.57
CA LEU A 88 -3.23 16.24 8.19
C LEU A 88 -3.20 15.20 9.32
N ALA A 89 -2.29 14.22 9.25
CA ALA A 89 -2.13 13.20 10.28
C ALA A 89 -1.46 13.71 11.55
N LEU A 90 -0.80 14.88 11.53
CA LEU A 90 -0.15 15.47 12.71
C LEU A 90 -1.19 15.91 13.74
N GLN A 91 -0.93 15.56 15.00
CA GLN A 91 -1.70 16.09 16.13
C GLN A 91 -1.49 17.61 16.24
N ARG A 92 -2.57 18.35 16.47
CA ARG A 92 -2.50 19.81 16.55
C ARG A 92 -2.51 20.28 18.02
N PRO A 93 -1.77 21.35 18.37
CA PRO A 93 -0.91 22.15 17.48
C PRO A 93 0.37 21.41 17.10
N ALA A 94 0.85 21.61 15.87
CA ALA A 94 2.09 21.04 15.36
C ALA A 94 3.00 22.13 14.79
N HIS A 95 4.32 21.97 14.95
CA HIS A 95 5.32 22.82 14.35
C HIS A 95 6.04 22.00 13.29
N VAL A 96 6.05 22.49 12.06
CA VAL A 96 6.69 21.84 10.90
C VAL A 96 7.80 22.72 10.39
N VAL A 97 8.99 22.15 10.22
CA VAL A 97 10.13 22.80 9.57
C VAL A 97 10.29 22.20 8.17
N ALA A 98 10.22 23.03 7.16
CA ALA A 98 10.35 22.63 5.77
C ALA A 98 11.30 23.59 5.04
N PRO A 99 12.00 23.15 3.97
CA PRO A 99 12.78 24.02 3.13
C PRO A 99 11.88 25.07 2.45
N PRO A 100 12.41 26.28 2.12
CA PRO A 100 11.61 27.38 1.58
C PRO A 100 11.03 27.14 0.20
N ALA A 101 11.49 26.14 -0.53
CA ALA A 101 10.98 25.73 -1.82
C ALA A 101 10.89 24.21 -1.91
N VAL A 102 9.70 23.68 -1.75
CA VAL A 102 9.37 22.28 -2.10
C VAL A 102 8.77 22.31 -3.52
N THR A 103 9.54 22.76 -4.49
CA THR A 103 9.18 22.59 -5.89
C THR A 103 9.90 21.38 -6.42
N ALA A 104 9.12 20.29 -6.65
CA ALA A 104 9.60 19.21 -7.48
C ALA A 104 9.99 19.77 -8.86
N ARG A 105 11.24 19.58 -9.26
CA ARG A 105 11.67 19.70 -10.64
C ARG A 105 11.28 18.44 -11.39
#